data_1f89e47ec6b92d8ea9dd956c29e52d7a
#
_entry.id   1f89e47ec6b92d8ea9dd956c29e52d7a
#
_cell.length_a   1.000
_cell.length_b   1.000
_cell.length_c   1.000
_cell.angle_alpha   90.00
_cell.angle_beta   90.00
_cell.angle_gamma   90.00
#
_symmetry.space_group_name_H-M   'P 1'
#
loop_
_entity.id
_entity.type
_entity.pdbx_description
1 polymer ?
#
loop_
_entity_poly.entity_id
_entity_poly.type
_entity_poly.pdbx_seq_one_letter_code
_entity_poly.pdbx_strand_id
1 'polypeptide(L)'
;MAMLSYDEAIHIANVQYTLVKSQNIVPFLDMALRFPEYAKENICLLMVQDPEEVTEFRTQREWLECGTHLLPDVRPITLALFKSQSILYVFDVSQTDQQRSLLPPNAEKAYHALIQTLGQEPVELEESKNRVAYYDLTEKQWYVNLKSNHSARFRSIAAILVSKLLEKETGIDAIVTTDMVVYMLCKKYGISPEGINLKAMQDSLRRITDTAIADNSIRMAMHCMTIHPLRDLDAYYQGQIKQLEMERKQQAEQEALQAEQQKQAEEKR
;
A
#
# COMPACT_ATOMS: atom_id res chain seq x y z
N MET A 1 -27.08 -14.25 11.49
CA MET A 1 -26.65 -14.32 10.09
C MET A 1 -26.26 -15.77 9.79
N ALA A 2 -26.72 -16.38 8.69
CA ALA A 2 -26.26 -17.71 8.32
C ALA A 2 -24.75 -17.64 8.02
N MET A 3 -23.98 -18.60 8.52
CA MET A 3 -22.55 -18.71 8.21
C MET A 3 -22.43 -19.13 6.74
N LEU A 4 -21.60 -18.40 5.98
CA LEU A 4 -21.31 -18.74 4.59
C LEU A 4 -20.56 -20.07 4.51
N SER A 5 -20.94 -20.92 3.59
CA SER A 5 -20.11 -22.05 3.19
C SER A 5 -18.91 -21.57 2.37
N TYR A 6 -17.88 -22.40 2.23
CA TYR A 6 -16.71 -22.09 1.39
C TYR A 6 -17.12 -21.80 -0.06
N ASP A 7 -17.99 -22.65 -0.64
CA ASP A 7 -18.42 -22.51 -2.04
C ASP A 7 -19.22 -21.23 -2.28
N GLU A 8 -20.09 -20.84 -1.34
CA GLU A 8 -20.81 -19.58 -1.39
C GLU A 8 -19.87 -18.38 -1.32
N ALA A 9 -18.89 -18.43 -0.44
CA ALA A 9 -17.89 -17.37 -0.31
C ALA A 9 -17.08 -17.21 -1.61
N ILE A 10 -16.60 -18.30 -2.20
CA ILE A 10 -15.86 -18.28 -3.47
C ILE A 10 -16.75 -17.79 -4.61
N HIS A 11 -18.01 -18.19 -4.65
CA HIS A 11 -18.95 -17.71 -5.67
C HIS A 11 -19.11 -16.17 -5.57
N ILE A 12 -19.36 -15.64 -4.38
CA ILE A 12 -19.48 -14.19 -4.13
C ILE A 12 -18.20 -13.47 -4.57
N ALA A 13 -17.03 -13.98 -4.18
CA ALA A 13 -15.74 -13.41 -4.54
C ALA A 13 -15.53 -13.34 -6.05
N ASN A 14 -15.86 -14.39 -6.79
CA ASN A 14 -15.70 -14.45 -8.24
C ASN A 14 -16.67 -13.49 -8.97
N VAL A 15 -17.90 -13.35 -8.49
CA VAL A 15 -18.84 -12.36 -9.01
C VAL A 15 -18.32 -10.95 -8.80
N GLN A 16 -17.86 -10.63 -7.59
CA GLN A 16 -17.28 -9.32 -7.26
C GLN A 16 -16.04 -9.04 -8.10
N TYR A 17 -15.13 -10.01 -8.25
CA TYR A 17 -13.95 -9.87 -9.09
C TYR A 17 -14.30 -9.54 -10.54
N THR A 18 -15.28 -10.23 -11.11
CA THR A 18 -15.76 -9.96 -12.47
C THR A 18 -16.31 -8.54 -12.62
N LEU A 19 -17.06 -8.07 -11.63
CA LEU A 19 -17.59 -6.70 -11.61
C LEU A 19 -16.48 -5.66 -11.57
N VAL A 20 -15.52 -5.75 -10.63
CA VAL A 20 -14.45 -4.76 -10.51
C VAL A 20 -13.53 -4.75 -11.74
N LYS A 21 -13.22 -5.92 -12.30
CA LYS A 21 -12.40 -6.03 -13.50
C LYS A 21 -13.07 -5.35 -14.71
N SER A 22 -14.37 -5.53 -14.86
CA SER A 22 -15.13 -4.98 -15.99
C SER A 22 -15.52 -3.52 -15.83
N GLN A 23 -15.74 -3.05 -14.60
CA GLN A 23 -16.27 -1.70 -14.34
C GLN A 23 -15.20 -0.75 -13.83
N ASN A 24 -14.59 -1.04 -12.68
CA ASN A 24 -13.60 -0.20 -12.03
C ASN A 24 -12.69 -1.03 -11.12
N ILE A 25 -11.43 -1.19 -11.53
CA ILE A 25 -10.44 -1.95 -10.76
C ILE A 25 -9.91 -1.20 -9.53
N VAL A 26 -10.08 0.13 -9.47
CA VAL A 26 -9.48 0.99 -8.44
C VAL A 26 -9.87 0.56 -7.01
N PRO A 27 -11.14 0.31 -6.65
CA PRO A 27 -11.49 -0.16 -5.32
C PRO A 27 -10.83 -1.49 -4.94
N PHE A 28 -10.62 -2.38 -5.92
CA PHE A 28 -9.89 -3.62 -5.70
C PHE A 28 -8.41 -3.34 -5.37
N LEU A 29 -7.77 -2.44 -6.09
CA LEU A 29 -6.38 -2.05 -5.83
C LEU A 29 -6.24 -1.35 -4.47
N ASP A 30 -7.20 -0.52 -4.08
CA ASP A 30 -7.24 0.14 -2.77
C ASP A 30 -7.33 -0.86 -1.61
N MET A 31 -8.01 -1.98 -1.80
CA MET A 31 -8.03 -3.06 -0.81
C MET A 31 -6.78 -3.93 -0.90
N ALA A 32 -6.35 -4.31 -2.11
CA ALA A 32 -5.20 -5.17 -2.35
C ALA A 32 -3.88 -4.57 -1.83
N LEU A 33 -3.72 -3.24 -1.87
CA LEU A 33 -2.50 -2.58 -1.35
C LEU A 33 -2.29 -2.79 0.15
N ARG A 34 -3.35 -3.08 0.90
CA ARG A 34 -3.30 -3.35 2.35
C ARG A 34 -2.92 -4.79 2.64
N PHE A 35 -3.32 -5.71 1.74
CA PHE A 35 -3.16 -7.16 1.87
C PHE A 35 -2.64 -7.79 0.57
N PRO A 36 -1.47 -7.36 0.08
CA PRO A 36 -0.96 -7.79 -1.23
C PRO A 36 -0.62 -9.29 -1.29
N GLU A 37 -0.45 -9.94 -0.13
CA GLU A 37 -0.22 -11.38 0.01
C GLU A 37 -1.50 -12.22 -0.07
N TYR A 38 -2.67 -11.59 0.01
CA TYR A 38 -3.94 -12.32 -0.04
C TYR A 38 -4.30 -12.70 -1.48
N ALA A 39 -4.99 -13.83 -1.63
CA ALA A 39 -5.58 -14.20 -2.90
C ALA A 39 -6.66 -13.19 -3.31
N LYS A 40 -6.84 -13.00 -4.61
CA LYS A 40 -7.83 -12.05 -5.17
C LYS A 40 -9.25 -12.28 -4.66
N GLU A 41 -9.58 -13.53 -4.39
CA GLU A 41 -10.88 -13.92 -3.84
C GLU A 41 -11.06 -13.34 -2.42
N ASN A 42 -10.03 -13.39 -1.59
CA ASN A 42 -10.08 -12.79 -0.27
C ASN A 42 -10.15 -11.27 -0.32
N ILE A 43 -9.45 -10.62 -1.24
CA ILE A 43 -9.61 -9.18 -1.47
C ILE A 43 -11.05 -8.85 -1.85
N CYS A 44 -11.68 -9.63 -2.74
CA CYS A 44 -13.07 -9.45 -3.11
C CYS A 44 -14.05 -9.72 -1.95
N LEU A 45 -13.77 -10.73 -1.11
CA LEU A 45 -14.57 -10.97 0.10
C LEU A 45 -14.49 -9.78 1.08
N LEU A 46 -13.31 -9.21 1.27
CA LEU A 46 -13.14 -8.00 2.07
C LEU A 46 -13.95 -6.83 1.51
N MET A 47 -13.90 -6.60 0.20
CA MET A 47 -14.66 -5.52 -0.44
C MET A 47 -16.18 -5.66 -0.26
N VAL A 48 -16.72 -6.89 -0.33
CA VAL A 48 -18.17 -7.14 -0.17
C VAL A 48 -18.61 -6.95 1.28
N GLN A 49 -17.74 -7.24 2.22
CA GLN A 49 -18.03 -7.09 3.66
C GLN A 49 -17.85 -5.64 4.14
N ASP A 50 -17.24 -4.79 3.28
CA ASP A 50 -17.03 -3.36 3.48
C ASP A 50 -16.57 -3.00 4.91
N PRO A 51 -15.49 -3.63 5.39
CA PRO A 51 -14.95 -3.28 6.69
C PRO A 51 -14.30 -1.90 6.59
N GLU A 52 -14.76 -0.96 7.40
CA GLU A 52 -14.14 0.35 7.51
C GLU A 52 -12.67 0.20 7.95
N GLU A 53 -11.77 0.90 7.26
CA GLU A 53 -10.34 1.07 7.63
C GLU A 53 -9.59 -0.20 8.10
N VAL A 54 -9.75 -1.28 7.38
CA VAL A 54 -9.08 -2.55 7.71
C VAL A 54 -7.56 -2.42 7.65
N THR A 55 -6.86 -2.80 8.70
CA THR A 55 -5.42 -2.69 8.78
C THR A 55 -4.69 -3.94 9.23
N GLU A 56 -5.27 -4.73 10.12
CA GLU A 56 -4.64 -5.93 10.67
C GLU A 56 -5.70 -6.94 11.11
N PHE A 57 -5.61 -8.14 10.57
CA PHE A 57 -6.52 -9.22 10.89
C PHE A 57 -5.89 -10.27 11.78
N ARG A 58 -6.62 -10.69 12.78
CA ARG A 58 -6.31 -11.88 13.57
C ARG A 58 -7.59 -12.62 13.92
N THR A 59 -7.47 -13.90 14.21
CA THR A 59 -8.53 -14.65 14.86
C THR A 59 -8.77 -14.14 16.28
N GLN A 60 -9.94 -14.38 16.83
CA GLN A 60 -10.23 -14.03 18.22
C GLN A 60 -9.19 -14.61 19.20
N ARG A 61 -8.74 -15.84 18.94
CA ARG A 61 -7.73 -16.49 19.75
C ARG A 61 -6.39 -15.74 19.71
N GLU A 62 -5.92 -15.37 18.52
CA GLU A 62 -4.67 -14.64 18.35
C GLU A 62 -4.72 -13.25 19.00
N TRP A 63 -5.87 -12.56 18.96
CA TRP A 63 -6.06 -11.30 19.68
C TRP A 63 -5.94 -11.50 21.19
N LEU A 64 -6.59 -12.52 21.75
CA LEU A 64 -6.51 -12.84 23.18
C LEU A 64 -5.09 -13.20 23.61
N GLU A 65 -4.35 -13.98 22.80
CA GLU A 65 -2.94 -14.32 23.04
C GLU A 65 -2.03 -13.07 23.08
N CYS A 66 -2.42 -11.99 22.40
CA CYS A 66 -1.75 -10.68 22.46
C CYS A 66 -2.25 -9.77 23.61
N GLY A 67 -3.16 -10.24 24.45
CA GLY A 67 -3.75 -9.45 25.53
C GLY A 67 -4.75 -8.40 25.06
N THR A 68 -5.29 -8.54 23.84
CA THR A 68 -6.25 -7.63 23.22
C THR A 68 -7.63 -8.27 23.19
N HIS A 69 -8.68 -7.52 23.51
CA HIS A 69 -10.04 -8.03 23.57
C HIS A 69 -10.91 -7.42 22.45
N LEU A 70 -11.82 -8.24 21.92
CA LEU A 70 -12.81 -7.77 20.97
C LEU A 70 -13.81 -6.86 21.64
N LEU A 71 -14.23 -5.83 20.93
CA LEU A 71 -15.34 -4.98 21.36
C LEU A 71 -16.66 -5.76 21.36
N PRO A 72 -17.67 -5.33 22.17
CA PRO A 72 -18.98 -5.96 22.16
C PRO A 72 -19.63 -5.91 20.76
N ASP A 73 -20.41 -6.94 20.44
CA ASP A 73 -21.27 -7.02 19.24
C ASP A 73 -20.57 -6.87 17.88
N VAL A 74 -19.23 -7.02 17.83
CA VAL A 74 -18.49 -6.99 16.55
C VAL A 74 -18.79 -8.24 15.71
N ARG A 75 -18.80 -8.03 14.39
CA ARG A 75 -19.02 -9.12 13.43
C ARG A 75 -17.70 -9.61 12.87
N PRO A 76 -17.50 -10.94 12.78
CA PRO A 76 -16.31 -11.48 12.16
C PRO A 76 -16.27 -11.15 10.67
N ILE A 77 -15.05 -10.96 10.18
CA ILE A 77 -14.73 -10.87 8.77
C ILE A 77 -14.43 -12.27 8.25
N THR A 78 -14.98 -12.60 7.11
CA THR A 78 -14.89 -13.94 6.50
C THR A 78 -13.78 -13.97 5.45
N LEU A 79 -12.83 -14.89 5.60
CA LEU A 79 -11.79 -15.20 4.63
C LEU A 79 -11.88 -16.67 4.19
N ALA A 80 -11.44 -16.96 2.98
CA ALA A 80 -11.38 -18.31 2.44
C ALA A 80 -9.97 -18.91 2.63
N LEU A 81 -9.93 -20.13 3.15
CA LEU A 81 -8.71 -20.96 3.26
C LEU A 81 -8.70 -21.99 2.13
N PHE A 82 -7.93 -21.71 1.07
CA PHE A 82 -7.95 -22.52 -0.17
C PHE A 82 -7.45 -23.94 0.02
N LYS A 83 -6.43 -24.16 0.87
CA LYS A 83 -5.86 -25.48 1.11
C LYS A 83 -6.82 -26.44 1.80
N SER A 84 -7.61 -25.94 2.74
CA SER A 84 -8.57 -26.73 3.52
C SER A 84 -9.99 -26.63 3.00
N GLN A 85 -10.24 -25.78 1.98
CA GLN A 85 -11.57 -25.47 1.47
C GLN A 85 -12.55 -25.11 2.61
N SER A 86 -12.09 -24.24 3.50
CA SER A 86 -12.85 -23.87 4.70
C SER A 86 -12.86 -22.33 4.85
N ILE A 87 -13.67 -21.87 5.79
CA ILE A 87 -13.80 -20.47 6.13
C ILE A 87 -12.98 -20.18 7.40
N LEU A 88 -12.27 -19.05 7.38
CA LEU A 88 -11.61 -18.46 8.53
C LEU A 88 -12.36 -17.18 8.94
N TYR A 89 -12.68 -17.08 10.22
CA TYR A 89 -13.24 -15.88 10.82
C TYR A 89 -12.13 -15.08 11.51
N VAL A 90 -11.97 -13.84 11.08
CA VAL A 90 -10.99 -12.90 11.62
C VAL A 90 -11.65 -11.60 12.06
N PHE A 91 -10.94 -10.83 12.85
CA PHE A 91 -11.38 -9.53 13.35
C PHE A 91 -10.27 -8.52 13.09
N ASP A 92 -10.64 -7.34 12.63
CA ASP A 92 -9.70 -6.24 12.44
C ASP A 92 -9.35 -5.58 13.77
N VAL A 93 -8.19 -4.94 13.85
CA VAL A 93 -7.76 -4.20 15.03
C VAL A 93 -8.76 -3.11 15.43
N SER A 94 -9.49 -2.50 14.49
CA SER A 94 -10.55 -1.53 14.78
C SER A 94 -11.73 -2.11 15.56
N GLN A 95 -11.85 -3.43 15.57
CA GLN A 95 -12.88 -4.19 16.30
C GLN A 95 -12.39 -4.63 17.71
N THR A 96 -11.29 -4.06 18.17
CA THR A 96 -10.67 -4.39 19.46
C THR A 96 -10.55 -3.19 20.37
N ASP A 97 -10.20 -3.41 21.63
CA ASP A 97 -9.91 -2.39 22.62
C ASP A 97 -8.55 -1.68 22.40
N GLN A 98 -7.79 -2.07 21.37
CA GLN A 98 -6.51 -1.50 21.04
C GLN A 98 -6.68 -0.18 20.24
N GLN A 99 -6.21 0.92 20.80
CA GLN A 99 -6.15 2.19 20.05
C GLN A 99 -4.87 2.26 19.24
N ARG A 100 -4.99 2.50 17.93
CA ARG A 100 -3.86 2.82 17.06
C ARG A 100 -3.88 4.30 16.69
N SER A 101 -2.78 4.97 16.96
CA SER A 101 -2.48 6.27 16.36
C SER A 101 -1.62 6.01 15.12
N LEU A 102 -2.18 6.16 13.93
CA LEU A 102 -1.43 6.11 12.70
C LEU A 102 -0.98 7.52 12.34
N LEU A 103 0.32 7.72 12.14
CA LEU A 103 0.79 8.97 11.54
C LEU A 103 0.31 9.06 10.09
N PRO A 104 -0.08 10.26 9.63
CA PRO A 104 -0.47 10.44 8.24
C PRO A 104 0.72 10.09 7.33
N PRO A 105 0.44 9.53 6.15
CA PRO A 105 1.47 9.23 5.16
C PRO A 105 2.29 10.47 4.80
N ASN A 106 3.59 10.29 4.51
CA ASN A 106 4.53 11.37 4.23
C ASN A 106 5.28 11.13 2.92
N ALA A 107 4.97 11.92 1.90
CA ALA A 107 5.52 11.78 0.55
C ALA A 107 7.04 12.00 0.48
N GLU A 108 7.59 12.89 1.30
CA GLU A 108 9.04 13.13 1.39
C GLU A 108 9.75 11.91 1.95
N LYS A 109 9.24 11.36 3.07
CA LYS A 109 9.81 10.14 3.68
C LYS A 109 9.68 8.93 2.74
N ALA A 110 8.58 8.84 2.00
CA ALA A 110 8.41 7.79 0.98
C ALA A 110 9.43 7.92 -0.15
N TYR A 111 9.71 9.16 -0.61
CA TYR A 111 10.74 9.41 -1.61
C TYR A 111 12.12 8.99 -1.10
N HIS A 112 12.51 9.41 0.10
CA HIS A 112 13.80 9.03 0.69
C HIS A 112 13.93 7.52 0.92
N ALA A 113 12.86 6.84 1.34
CA ALA A 113 12.84 5.38 1.45
C ALA A 113 13.02 4.71 0.08
N LEU A 114 12.42 5.26 -0.98
CA LEU A 114 12.63 4.76 -2.34
C LEU A 114 14.09 4.92 -2.80
N ILE A 115 14.72 6.07 -2.54
CA ILE A 115 16.14 6.29 -2.83
C ILE A 115 17.02 5.28 -2.07
N GLN A 116 16.74 5.06 -0.81
CA GLN A 116 17.44 4.05 0.00
C GLN A 116 17.29 2.64 -0.60
N THR A 117 16.11 2.30 -1.11
CA THR A 117 15.84 1.03 -1.81
C THR A 117 16.70 0.87 -3.08
N LEU A 118 16.98 1.98 -3.79
CA LEU A 118 17.84 1.95 -4.98
C LEU A 118 19.32 1.69 -4.64
N GLY A 119 19.73 1.94 -3.41
CA GLY A 119 21.13 1.83 -2.97
C GLY A 119 22.07 2.85 -3.61
N GLN A 120 21.51 3.88 -4.25
CA GLN A 120 22.26 4.90 -4.98
C GLN A 120 21.50 6.21 -4.98
N GLU A 121 22.18 7.31 -4.60
CA GLU A 121 21.61 8.65 -4.69
C GLU A 121 21.48 9.11 -6.15
N PRO A 122 20.33 9.63 -6.54
CA PRO A 122 20.15 10.21 -7.87
C PRO A 122 20.95 11.51 -8.04
N VAL A 123 21.49 11.71 -9.24
CA VAL A 123 22.07 13.01 -9.63
C VAL A 123 20.93 13.98 -9.95
N GLU A 124 20.95 15.13 -9.30
CA GLU A 124 20.00 16.19 -9.54
C GLU A 124 20.41 17.05 -10.75
N LEU A 125 19.51 17.24 -11.69
CA LEU A 125 19.70 18.07 -12.88
C LEU A 125 18.77 19.28 -12.87
N GLU A 126 19.27 20.46 -13.16
CA GLU A 126 18.45 21.67 -13.30
C GLU A 126 17.54 21.62 -14.52
N GLU A 127 18.02 21.02 -15.60
CA GLU A 127 17.27 20.84 -16.84
C GLU A 127 17.37 19.38 -17.29
N SER A 128 16.30 18.62 -17.12
CA SER A 128 16.18 17.30 -17.70
C SER A 128 15.12 17.37 -18.82
N LYS A 129 15.54 17.32 -20.07
CA LYS A 129 14.78 17.18 -21.33
C LYS A 129 13.30 16.70 -21.14
N ASN A 130 12.46 17.46 -20.44
CA ASN A 130 11.05 17.15 -20.12
C ASN A 130 10.81 15.81 -19.35
N ARG A 131 11.82 15.27 -18.67
CA ARG A 131 11.66 14.07 -17.83
C ARG A 131 11.78 14.43 -16.36
N VAL A 132 10.93 13.83 -15.54
CA VAL A 132 10.98 14.00 -14.08
C VAL A 132 12.11 13.14 -13.48
N ALA A 133 12.27 11.92 -13.96
CA ALA A 133 13.38 11.03 -13.63
C ALA A 133 13.70 10.10 -14.81
N TYR A 134 14.93 9.61 -14.86
CA TYR A 134 15.34 8.53 -15.75
C TYR A 134 16.54 7.76 -15.19
N TYR A 135 16.76 6.57 -15.71
CA TYR A 135 17.95 5.78 -15.43
C TYR A 135 18.79 5.67 -16.70
N ASP A 136 20.05 6.09 -16.62
CA ASP A 136 21.00 5.92 -17.71
C ASP A 136 21.65 4.52 -17.63
N LEU A 137 21.44 3.73 -18.67
CA LEU A 137 21.96 2.35 -18.73
C LEU A 137 23.47 2.30 -18.93
N THR A 138 24.05 3.32 -19.56
CA THR A 138 25.48 3.40 -19.84
C THR A 138 26.26 3.77 -18.60
N GLU A 139 25.82 4.81 -17.93
CA GLU A 139 26.44 5.32 -16.70
C GLU A 139 25.98 4.55 -15.45
N LYS A 140 24.92 3.74 -15.60
CA LYS A 140 24.26 3.01 -14.50
C LYS A 140 23.84 3.94 -13.35
N GLN A 141 23.36 5.13 -13.71
CA GLN A 141 23.07 6.22 -12.78
C GLN A 141 21.61 6.69 -12.89
N TRP A 142 21.01 6.99 -11.75
CA TRP A 142 19.71 7.64 -11.67
C TRP A 142 19.86 9.16 -11.78
N TYR A 143 18.96 9.77 -12.51
CA TYR A 143 18.87 11.22 -12.69
C TYR A 143 17.45 11.69 -12.37
N VAL A 144 17.34 12.83 -11.65
CA VAL A 144 16.06 13.46 -11.31
C VAL A 144 16.09 14.95 -11.63
N ASN A 145 14.96 15.50 -12.02
CA ASN A 145 14.80 16.92 -12.26
C ASN A 145 14.68 17.67 -10.93
N LEU A 146 15.56 18.64 -10.69
CA LEU A 146 15.59 19.46 -9.48
C LEU A 146 14.30 20.28 -9.28
N LYS A 147 13.64 20.70 -10.36
CA LYS A 147 12.39 21.47 -10.33
C LYS A 147 11.14 20.61 -10.02
N SER A 148 11.27 19.30 -10.01
CA SER A 148 10.16 18.40 -9.73
C SER A 148 10.01 18.14 -8.21
N ASN A 149 8.78 18.07 -7.73
CA ASN A 149 8.51 17.74 -6.33
C ASN A 149 8.73 16.25 -6.01
N HIS A 150 8.85 15.90 -4.74
CA HIS A 150 9.10 14.54 -4.27
C HIS A 150 8.06 13.53 -4.79
N SER A 151 6.79 13.91 -4.86
CA SER A 151 5.72 13.05 -5.37
C SER A 151 5.92 12.68 -6.85
N ALA A 152 6.28 13.66 -7.68
CA ALA A 152 6.54 13.42 -9.10
C ALA A 152 7.81 12.57 -9.31
N ARG A 153 8.88 12.85 -8.56
CA ARG A 153 10.12 12.06 -8.59
C ARG A 153 9.85 10.63 -8.16
N PHE A 154 9.11 10.43 -7.05
CA PHE A 154 8.73 9.11 -6.56
C PHE A 154 8.00 8.30 -7.64
N ARG A 155 6.93 8.86 -8.25
CA ARG A 155 6.16 8.17 -9.28
C ARG A 155 7.02 7.76 -10.48
N SER A 156 7.87 8.67 -10.95
CA SER A 156 8.71 8.39 -12.12
C SER A 156 9.76 7.32 -11.85
N ILE A 157 10.41 7.34 -10.69
CA ILE A 157 11.39 6.32 -10.29
C ILE A 157 10.67 4.98 -10.08
N ALA A 158 9.54 4.97 -9.37
CA ALA A 158 8.76 3.77 -9.13
C ALA A 158 8.31 3.11 -10.44
N ALA A 159 7.84 3.90 -11.43
CA ALA A 159 7.44 3.37 -12.73
C ALA A 159 8.62 2.69 -13.47
N ILE A 160 9.80 3.31 -13.48
CA ILE A 160 11.00 2.74 -14.09
C ILE A 160 11.42 1.46 -13.35
N LEU A 161 11.42 1.48 -12.02
CA LEU A 161 11.79 0.33 -11.19
C LEU A 161 10.86 -0.85 -11.44
N VAL A 162 9.55 -0.62 -11.42
CA VAL A 162 8.54 -1.65 -11.69
C VAL A 162 8.66 -2.18 -13.12
N SER A 163 8.83 -1.30 -14.11
CA SER A 163 9.04 -1.73 -15.50
C SER A 163 10.25 -2.65 -15.64
N LYS A 164 11.34 -2.39 -14.90
CA LYS A 164 12.52 -3.28 -14.87
C LYS A 164 12.21 -4.63 -14.21
N LEU A 165 11.42 -4.65 -13.14
CA LEU A 165 10.98 -5.89 -12.49
C LEU A 165 10.18 -6.77 -13.44
N LEU A 166 9.38 -6.15 -14.30
CA LEU A 166 8.48 -6.83 -15.22
C LEU A 166 9.13 -7.17 -16.58
N GLU A 167 10.38 -6.75 -16.83
CA GLU A 167 11.05 -6.88 -18.14
C GLU A 167 11.12 -8.32 -18.66
N LYS A 168 11.22 -9.29 -17.75
CA LYS A 168 11.33 -10.72 -18.09
C LYS A 168 10.01 -11.48 -17.91
N GLU A 169 8.99 -10.83 -17.44
CA GLU A 169 7.70 -11.48 -17.18
C GLU A 169 6.91 -11.63 -18.49
N THR A 170 6.30 -12.79 -18.64
CA THR A 170 5.48 -13.13 -19.81
C THR A 170 4.04 -13.43 -19.40
N GLY A 171 3.11 -13.34 -20.34
CA GLY A 171 1.69 -13.61 -20.07
C GLY A 171 1.01 -12.52 -19.21
N ILE A 172 1.57 -11.30 -19.21
CA ILE A 172 1.01 -10.10 -18.56
C ILE A 172 1.04 -8.92 -19.55
N ASP A 173 0.21 -7.90 -19.27
CA ASP A 173 0.40 -6.57 -19.85
C ASP A 173 1.29 -5.73 -18.91
N ALA A 174 2.56 -5.56 -19.28
CA ALA A 174 3.56 -4.90 -18.44
C ALA A 174 3.21 -3.42 -18.18
N ILE A 175 2.58 -2.72 -19.13
CA ILE A 175 2.22 -1.31 -18.98
C ILE A 175 1.10 -1.18 -17.94
N VAL A 176 0.01 -1.93 -18.13
CA VAL A 176 -1.13 -1.92 -17.21
C VAL A 176 -0.70 -2.38 -15.81
N THR A 177 0.16 -3.41 -15.74
CA THR A 177 0.71 -3.90 -14.46
C THR A 177 1.54 -2.81 -13.77
N THR A 178 2.40 -2.09 -14.51
CA THR A 178 3.20 -0.98 -13.97
C THR A 178 2.29 0.12 -13.40
N ASP A 179 1.27 0.53 -14.15
CA ASP A 179 0.35 1.58 -13.71
C ASP A 179 -0.40 1.17 -12.42
N MET A 180 -0.83 -0.09 -12.31
CA MET A 180 -1.48 -0.61 -11.09
C MET A 180 -0.53 -0.59 -9.89
N VAL A 181 0.73 -1.04 -10.05
CA VAL A 181 1.71 -1.05 -8.96
C VAL A 181 2.05 0.37 -8.51
N VAL A 182 2.32 1.29 -9.46
CA VAL A 182 2.62 2.68 -9.14
C VAL A 182 1.44 3.35 -8.43
N TYR A 183 0.21 3.07 -8.87
CA TYR A 183 -1.00 3.53 -8.18
C TYR A 183 -1.04 3.03 -6.73
N MET A 184 -0.88 1.73 -6.50
CA MET A 184 -0.88 1.15 -5.15
C MET A 184 0.22 1.75 -4.26
N LEU A 185 1.43 1.94 -4.79
CA LEU A 185 2.52 2.59 -4.06
C LEU A 185 2.18 4.03 -3.68
N CYS A 186 1.61 4.80 -4.61
CA CYS A 186 1.18 6.18 -4.33
C CYS A 186 0.14 6.21 -3.21
N LYS A 187 -0.87 5.38 -3.28
CA LYS A 187 -1.92 5.29 -2.24
C LYS A 187 -1.34 4.86 -0.89
N LYS A 188 -0.48 3.83 -0.88
CA LYS A 188 0.13 3.31 0.35
C LYS A 188 0.93 4.37 1.10
N TYR A 189 1.65 5.21 0.39
CA TYR A 189 2.54 6.21 0.98
C TYR A 189 1.98 7.64 0.97
N GLY A 190 0.68 7.80 0.68
CA GLY A 190 0.01 9.11 0.67
C GLY A 190 0.54 10.08 -0.37
N ILE A 191 1.05 9.56 -1.47
CA ILE A 191 1.50 10.35 -2.61
C ILE A 191 0.31 10.59 -3.54
N SER A 192 0.12 11.84 -3.99
CA SER A 192 -0.93 12.12 -4.96
C SER A 192 -0.77 11.24 -6.22
N PRO A 193 -1.81 10.51 -6.64
CA PRO A 193 -1.79 9.73 -7.87
C PRO A 193 -1.97 10.60 -9.12
N GLU A 194 -1.98 11.94 -8.99
CA GLU A 194 -2.02 12.86 -10.13
C GLU A 194 -0.93 12.52 -11.15
N GLY A 195 -1.33 12.42 -12.42
CA GLY A 195 -0.46 11.97 -13.51
C GLY A 195 -0.54 10.47 -13.81
N ILE A 196 -1.20 9.65 -12.96
CA ILE A 196 -1.61 8.30 -13.32
C ILE A 196 -2.99 8.38 -13.99
N ASN A 197 -3.07 7.98 -15.24
CA ASN A 197 -4.35 7.99 -15.95
C ASN A 197 -5.17 6.74 -15.62
N LEU A 198 -5.89 6.79 -14.50
CA LEU A 198 -6.72 5.68 -14.01
C LEU A 198 -7.76 5.21 -15.04
N LYS A 199 -8.32 6.14 -15.82
CA LYS A 199 -9.24 5.81 -16.90
C LYS A 199 -8.53 5.03 -18.00
N ALA A 200 -7.36 5.48 -18.45
CA ALA A 200 -6.59 4.78 -19.48
C ALA A 200 -6.15 3.39 -18.98
N MET A 201 -5.73 3.27 -17.73
CA MET A 201 -5.40 1.99 -17.10
C MET A 201 -6.62 1.03 -17.13
N GLN A 202 -7.80 1.49 -16.72
CA GLN A 202 -9.04 0.70 -16.76
C GLN A 202 -9.44 0.33 -18.19
N ASP A 203 -9.37 1.27 -19.14
CA ASP A 203 -9.71 1.03 -20.54
C ASP A 203 -8.71 0.04 -21.18
N SER A 204 -7.44 0.11 -20.82
CA SER A 204 -6.44 -0.85 -21.28
C SER A 204 -6.71 -2.24 -20.71
N LEU A 205 -7.03 -2.36 -19.43
CA LEU A 205 -7.40 -3.63 -18.80
C LEU A 205 -8.62 -4.28 -19.50
N ARG A 206 -9.62 -3.48 -19.86
CA ARG A 206 -10.82 -3.94 -20.61
C ARG A 206 -10.52 -4.40 -22.02
N ARG A 207 -9.51 -3.83 -22.68
CA ARG A 207 -9.10 -4.18 -24.06
C ARG A 207 -8.30 -5.47 -24.12
N ILE A 208 -7.78 -5.95 -23.01
CA ILE A 208 -7.11 -7.25 -22.97
C ILE A 208 -8.17 -8.35 -23.20
N THR A 209 -8.19 -8.88 -24.41
CA THR A 209 -9.16 -9.90 -24.83
C THR A 209 -8.89 -11.26 -24.19
N ASP A 210 -7.63 -11.55 -23.88
CA ASP A 210 -7.24 -12.76 -23.14
C ASP A 210 -7.45 -12.52 -21.64
N THR A 211 -8.44 -13.19 -21.08
CA THR A 211 -8.76 -13.08 -19.65
C THR A 211 -7.64 -13.57 -18.76
N ALA A 212 -6.81 -14.52 -19.21
CA ALA A 212 -5.67 -15.01 -18.45
C ALA A 212 -4.57 -13.94 -18.34
N ILE A 213 -4.31 -13.18 -19.41
CA ILE A 213 -3.36 -12.05 -19.38
C ILE A 213 -3.85 -10.96 -18.41
N ALA A 214 -5.15 -10.60 -18.47
CA ALA A 214 -5.72 -9.61 -17.56
C ALA A 214 -5.59 -10.05 -16.09
N ASP A 215 -5.96 -11.29 -15.79
CA ASP A 215 -5.89 -11.85 -14.42
C ASP A 215 -4.44 -11.98 -13.93
N ASN A 216 -3.52 -12.39 -14.82
CA ASN A 216 -2.11 -12.45 -14.50
C ASN A 216 -1.50 -11.07 -14.24
N SER A 217 -1.91 -10.05 -15.00
CA SER A 217 -1.48 -8.66 -14.79
C SER A 217 -1.88 -8.14 -13.41
N ILE A 218 -3.13 -8.38 -13.00
CA ILE A 218 -3.63 -7.99 -11.67
C ILE A 218 -2.88 -8.76 -10.56
N ARG A 219 -2.72 -10.07 -10.72
CA ARG A 219 -1.99 -10.91 -9.77
C ARG A 219 -0.51 -10.49 -9.67
N MET A 220 0.12 -10.18 -10.79
CA MET A 220 1.50 -9.70 -10.82
C MET A 220 1.64 -8.34 -10.14
N ALA A 221 0.67 -7.43 -10.30
CA ALA A 221 0.69 -6.15 -9.61
C ALA A 221 0.66 -6.32 -8.09
N MET A 222 -0.18 -7.22 -7.56
CA MET A 222 -0.18 -7.56 -6.13
C MET A 222 1.15 -8.20 -5.71
N HIS A 223 1.67 -9.14 -6.49
CA HIS A 223 2.93 -9.82 -6.20
C HIS A 223 4.11 -8.87 -6.15
N CYS A 224 4.18 -7.88 -7.04
CA CYS A 224 5.24 -6.86 -7.02
C CYS A 224 5.33 -6.14 -5.66
N MET A 225 4.21 -5.93 -4.96
CA MET A 225 4.19 -5.29 -3.65
C MET A 225 4.87 -6.13 -2.55
N THR A 226 5.05 -7.43 -2.77
CA THR A 226 5.59 -8.38 -1.77
C THR A 226 7.03 -8.81 -2.02
N ILE A 227 7.59 -8.47 -3.17
CA ILE A 227 8.96 -8.89 -3.55
C ILE A 227 9.97 -7.75 -3.42
N HIS A 228 11.26 -8.11 -3.34
CA HIS A 228 12.36 -7.16 -3.44
C HIS A 228 12.34 -6.50 -4.85
N PRO A 229 12.56 -5.17 -5.02
CA PRO A 229 12.92 -4.24 -3.95
C PRO A 229 11.73 -3.54 -3.26
N LEU A 230 10.48 -3.73 -3.71
CA LEU A 230 9.34 -2.99 -3.18
C LEU A 230 8.96 -3.39 -1.73
N ARG A 231 9.22 -4.64 -1.35
CA ARG A 231 9.11 -5.07 0.06
C ARG A 231 10.08 -4.29 0.95
N ASP A 232 11.30 -4.06 0.49
CA ASP A 232 12.33 -3.36 1.27
C ASP A 232 12.00 -1.86 1.37
N LEU A 233 11.37 -1.28 0.35
CA LEU A 233 10.83 0.09 0.40
C LEU A 233 9.90 0.26 1.61
N ASP A 234 9.02 -0.71 1.86
CA ASP A 234 8.13 -0.65 3.02
C ASP A 234 8.90 -0.67 4.34
N ALA A 235 9.89 -1.53 4.48
CA ALA A 235 10.73 -1.60 5.67
C ALA A 235 11.50 -0.28 5.93
N TYR A 236 12.06 0.32 4.90
CA TYR A 236 12.75 1.63 5.00
C TYR A 236 11.77 2.76 5.37
N TYR A 237 10.60 2.78 4.74
CA TYR A 237 9.58 3.77 5.04
C TYR A 237 9.11 3.67 6.50
N GLN A 238 8.81 2.47 6.99
CA GLN A 238 8.42 2.26 8.38
C GLN A 238 9.53 2.67 9.37
N GLY A 239 10.79 2.43 9.02
CA GLY A 239 11.94 2.91 9.80
C GLY A 239 11.96 4.44 9.92
N GLN A 240 11.73 5.15 8.82
CA GLN A 240 11.70 6.63 8.81
C GLN A 240 10.49 7.20 9.57
N ILE A 241 9.33 6.55 9.49
CA ILE A 241 8.14 6.97 10.25
C ILE A 241 8.37 6.80 11.75
N LYS A 242 8.95 5.69 12.20
CA LYS A 242 9.30 5.48 13.62
C LYS A 242 10.28 6.53 14.15
N GLN A 243 11.28 6.90 13.35
CA GLN A 243 12.20 7.98 13.70
C GLN A 243 11.46 9.30 13.89
N LEU A 244 10.57 9.66 12.96
CA LEU A 244 9.77 10.88 13.06
C LEU A 244 8.85 10.89 14.30
N GLU A 245 8.30 9.73 14.69
CA GLU A 245 7.52 9.59 15.92
C GLU A 245 8.36 9.85 17.18
N MET A 246 9.57 9.31 17.22
CA MET A 246 10.50 9.54 18.33
C MET A 246 10.90 11.01 18.44
N GLU A 247 11.24 11.65 17.33
CA GLU A 247 11.57 13.09 17.28
C GLU A 247 10.42 13.96 17.80
N ARG A 248 9.17 13.67 17.37
CA ARG A 248 7.98 14.40 17.85
C ARG A 248 7.73 14.21 19.35
N LYS A 249 7.92 13.01 19.88
CA LYS A 249 7.80 12.75 21.32
C LYS A 249 8.83 13.53 22.12
N GLN A 250 10.09 13.51 21.69
CA GLN A 250 11.15 14.27 22.33
C GLN A 250 10.89 15.79 22.31
N GLN A 251 10.40 16.29 21.18
CA GLN A 251 10.06 17.71 21.06
C GLN A 251 8.90 18.08 22.00
N ALA A 252 7.84 17.28 22.07
CA ALA A 252 6.71 17.51 22.96
C ALA A 252 7.12 17.47 24.44
N GLU A 253 8.01 16.55 24.83
CA GLU A 253 8.57 16.48 26.18
C GLU A 253 9.40 17.73 26.53
N GLN A 254 10.22 18.23 25.57
CA GLN A 254 10.99 19.46 25.76
C GLN A 254 10.09 20.69 25.91
N GLU A 255 9.07 20.81 25.09
CA GLU A 255 8.09 21.90 25.15
C GLU A 255 7.33 21.89 26.50
N ALA A 256 6.91 20.71 26.96
CA ALA A 256 6.25 20.55 28.26
C ALA A 256 7.18 20.97 29.42
N LEU A 257 8.44 20.57 29.39
CA LEU A 257 9.44 20.95 30.40
C LEU A 257 9.69 22.45 30.42
N GLN A 258 9.79 23.08 29.24
CA GLN A 258 9.95 24.53 29.14
C GLN A 258 8.74 25.30 29.69
N ALA A 259 7.52 24.81 29.38
CA ALA A 259 6.29 25.40 29.88
C ALA A 259 6.19 25.32 31.41
N GLU A 260 6.62 24.20 32.00
CA GLU A 260 6.67 24.03 33.44
C GLU A 260 7.68 24.96 34.13
N GLN A 261 8.87 25.10 33.54
CA GLN A 261 9.91 26.05 34.04
C GLN A 261 9.42 27.50 33.97
N GLN A 262 8.71 27.89 32.92
CA GLN A 262 8.15 29.23 32.79
C GLN A 262 7.08 29.51 33.89
N LYS A 263 6.17 28.56 34.13
CA LYS A 263 5.18 28.68 35.21
C LYS A 263 5.81 28.85 36.58
N GLN A 264 6.86 28.05 36.89
CA GLN A 264 7.60 28.16 38.15
C GLN A 264 8.34 29.49 38.30
N ALA A 265 8.81 30.07 37.18
CA ALA A 265 9.47 31.38 37.20
C ALA A 265 8.44 32.54 37.40
N GLU A 266 7.24 32.39 36.87
CA GLU A 266 6.15 33.37 37.08
C GLU A 266 5.58 33.34 38.51
N GLU A 267 5.46 32.15 39.11
CA GLU A 267 4.98 32.00 40.51
C GLU A 267 6.01 32.54 41.55
N LYS A 268 7.28 32.71 41.20
CA LYS A 268 8.34 33.24 42.06
C LYS A 268 8.50 34.77 41.95
N ARG A 269 7.76 35.41 41.08
CA ARG A 269 7.70 36.88 40.92
C ARG A 269 6.55 37.51 41.64
#